data_6bc858cf8cbf0ba3a7ae2972e02bd47f
#
_entry.id   6bc858cf8cbf0ba3a7ae2972e02bd47f
#
_cell.length_a   1.000
_cell.length_b   1.000
_cell.length_c   1.000
_cell.angle_alpha   90.00
_cell.angle_beta   90.00
_cell.angle_gamma   90.00
#
_symmetry.space_group_name_H-M   'P 1'
#
loop_
_entity.id
_entity.type
_entity.pdbx_description
1 polymer ?
#
loop_
_entity_poly.entity_id
_entity_poly.type
_entity_poly.pdbx_seq_one_letter_code
_entity_poly.pdbx_strand_id
1 'polypeptide(L)'
;MTLRGALAAVIAAAAAFLGSTAVATASTEPEDSTVRPLIVGGEDATQTYPFMVSLQRANGSHFCGGSLIREDWVVTAAHCVTGSAPSGVRARVGSVDRTSGGTLVGTSQIVIHPSYGQRLGYDIALVRLASPVGQEPIPIATSDGGPGTPTRLLGWGDACPAGQCGPPVTLQQLDTRIVPATSCWGINAATELCTDNPGGNAGACYGDSGGPQLRSTGSDWELVGATSRSGNNSPVCATGPSIYGNVTALAGWIDGHVG
;
A
#
# COMPACT_ATOMS: atom_id res chain seq x y z
N MET A 1 87.52 -53.03 -48.03
CA MET A 1 86.32 -52.52 -48.64
C MET A 1 85.44 -51.88 -47.50
N THR A 2 85.37 -50.65 -47.59
CA THR A 2 84.95 -49.73 -46.50
C THR A 2 83.43 -49.50 -46.43
N LEU A 3 82.84 -49.68 -45.28
CA LEU A 3 81.52 -49.24 -45.06
C LEU A 3 81.50 -48.12 -43.99
N ARG A 4 81.07 -46.99 -44.43
CA ARG A 4 80.91 -45.81 -43.56
C ARG A 4 79.45 -45.76 -43.02
N GLY A 5 79.31 -45.82 -41.69
CA GLY A 5 78.04 -45.63 -41.03
C GLY A 5 77.77 -44.17 -40.82
N ALA A 6 76.55 -43.75 -41.12
CA ALA A 6 76.03 -42.43 -40.84
C ALA A 6 75.18 -42.46 -39.56
N LEU A 7 75.60 -41.66 -38.57
CA LEU A 7 74.80 -41.42 -37.35
C LEU A 7 73.69 -40.37 -37.68
N ALA A 8 72.45 -40.76 -37.46
CA ALA A 8 71.33 -39.81 -37.48
C ALA A 8 71.03 -39.34 -36.09
N ALA A 9 71.21 -38.05 -35.85
CA ALA A 9 70.83 -37.43 -34.60
C ALA A 9 69.32 -37.11 -34.59
N VAL A 10 68.58 -37.67 -33.65
CA VAL A 10 67.14 -37.36 -33.40
C VAL A 10 67.09 -36.19 -32.43
N ILE A 11 66.67 -35.04 -32.95
CA ILE A 11 66.39 -33.87 -32.11
C ILE A 11 64.90 -33.98 -31.64
N ALA A 12 64.69 -34.22 -30.35
CA ALA A 12 63.38 -34.19 -29.72
C ALA A 12 63.02 -32.74 -29.39
N ALA A 13 62.08 -32.19 -30.14
CA ALA A 13 61.50 -30.89 -29.83
C ALA A 13 60.42 -31.04 -28.75
N ALA A 14 60.70 -30.60 -27.51
CA ALA A 14 59.73 -30.49 -26.46
C ALA A 14 58.86 -29.22 -26.69
N ALA A 15 57.64 -29.43 -27.11
CA ALA A 15 56.64 -28.34 -27.20
C ALA A 15 56.08 -28.09 -25.80
N ALA A 16 56.46 -26.99 -25.17
CA ALA A 16 55.87 -26.51 -23.94
C ALA A 16 54.49 -25.88 -24.23
N PHE A 17 53.41 -26.56 -23.86
CA PHE A 17 52.06 -25.98 -23.86
C PHE A 17 51.95 -25.04 -22.65
N LEU A 18 52.03 -23.74 -22.87
CA LEU A 18 51.64 -22.70 -21.95
C LEU A 18 50.10 -22.65 -21.94
N GLY A 19 49.48 -23.37 -21.00
CA GLY A 19 48.05 -23.26 -20.74
C GLY A 19 47.73 -21.90 -20.12
N SER A 20 47.18 -20.98 -20.94
CA SER A 20 46.60 -19.75 -20.43
C SER A 20 45.29 -20.07 -19.69
N THR A 21 45.31 -20.10 -18.37
CA THR A 21 44.09 -20.12 -17.56
C THR A 21 43.44 -18.73 -17.66
N ALA A 22 42.40 -18.61 -18.49
CA ALA A 22 41.54 -17.45 -18.47
C ALA A 22 40.76 -17.46 -17.12
N VAL A 23 41.16 -16.57 -16.22
CA VAL A 23 40.35 -16.25 -15.04
C VAL A 23 39.13 -15.49 -15.55
N ALA A 24 37.97 -16.17 -15.56
CA ALA A 24 36.70 -15.51 -15.78
C ALA A 24 36.43 -14.62 -14.55
N THR A 25 36.68 -13.31 -14.66
CA THR A 25 36.17 -12.34 -13.73
C THR A 25 34.65 -12.31 -13.92
N ALA A 26 33.91 -12.92 -12.98
CA ALA A 26 32.48 -12.70 -12.86
C ALA A 26 32.31 -11.21 -12.54
N SER A 27 31.86 -10.43 -13.52
CA SER A 27 31.36 -9.09 -13.30
C SER A 27 30.09 -9.27 -12.48
N THR A 28 30.17 -9.05 -11.16
CA THR A 28 29.00 -8.75 -10.36
C THR A 28 28.50 -7.38 -10.88
N GLU A 29 27.49 -7.38 -11.74
CA GLU A 29 26.71 -6.19 -11.98
C GLU A 29 26.23 -5.71 -10.59
N PRO A 30 26.40 -4.43 -10.24
CA PRO A 30 25.78 -3.91 -9.06
C PRO A 30 24.27 -4.12 -9.27
N GLU A 31 23.63 -4.91 -8.38
CA GLU A 31 22.17 -4.90 -8.26
C GLU A 31 21.82 -3.42 -8.06
N ASP A 32 21.20 -2.83 -9.08
CA ASP A 32 20.58 -1.52 -8.99
C ASP A 32 19.43 -1.66 -7.98
N SER A 33 19.79 -1.56 -6.72
CA SER A 33 18.84 -1.37 -5.65
C SER A 33 18.31 0.06 -5.77
N THR A 34 17.51 0.30 -6.83
CA THR A 34 16.58 1.41 -6.85
C THR A 34 15.60 1.09 -5.72
N VAL A 35 15.89 1.65 -4.53
CA VAL A 35 14.94 1.70 -3.44
C VAL A 35 13.73 2.44 -3.99
N ARG A 36 12.75 1.67 -4.49
CA ARG A 36 11.46 2.22 -4.89
C ARG A 36 10.76 2.67 -3.62
N PRO A 37 10.38 3.93 -3.55
CA PRO A 37 9.61 4.40 -2.39
C PRO A 37 8.28 3.64 -2.32
N LEU A 38 7.93 3.14 -1.13
CA LEU A 38 6.77 2.29 -0.84
C LEU A 38 5.99 2.95 0.33
N ILE A 39 4.72 2.61 0.68
CA ILE A 39 4.20 2.86 2.05
C ILE A 39 5.42 2.78 2.94
N VAL A 40 5.71 3.76 3.75
CA VAL A 40 7.01 3.79 4.44
C VAL A 40 7.28 2.43 5.07
N GLY A 41 8.35 1.75 4.63
CA GLY A 41 8.68 0.40 5.08
C GLY A 41 7.80 -0.74 4.54
N GLY A 42 6.91 -0.47 3.58
CA GLY A 42 6.08 -1.48 2.91
C GLY A 42 6.77 -2.16 1.71
N GLU A 43 5.98 -2.83 0.89
CA GLU A 43 6.39 -3.51 -0.35
C GLU A 43 5.32 -3.35 -1.44
N ASP A 44 5.66 -3.65 -2.69
CA ASP A 44 4.68 -3.71 -3.78
C ASP A 44 3.60 -4.75 -3.45
N ALA A 45 2.33 -4.42 -3.72
CA ALA A 45 1.22 -5.33 -3.49
C ALA A 45 1.40 -6.62 -4.28
N THR A 46 1.34 -7.76 -3.58
CA THR A 46 1.58 -9.10 -4.15
C THR A 46 0.40 -9.66 -4.93
N GLN A 47 -0.74 -8.97 -4.90
CA GLN A 47 -1.97 -9.36 -5.59
C GLN A 47 -2.82 -8.15 -5.95
N THR A 48 -3.81 -8.34 -6.81
CA THR A 48 -4.85 -7.35 -7.05
C THR A 48 -5.91 -7.42 -5.93
N TYR A 49 -6.30 -6.26 -5.43
CA TYR A 49 -7.39 -6.10 -4.47
C TYR A 49 -8.57 -5.41 -5.19
N PRO A 50 -9.62 -6.16 -5.58
CA PRO A 50 -10.69 -5.61 -6.42
C PRO A 50 -11.42 -4.43 -5.78
N PHE A 51 -11.48 -4.38 -4.46
CA PHE A 51 -12.12 -3.33 -3.69
C PHE A 51 -11.24 -2.09 -3.45
N MET A 52 -9.94 -2.14 -3.80
CA MET A 52 -9.04 -1.01 -3.56
C MET A 52 -9.39 0.17 -4.47
N VAL A 53 -9.49 1.36 -3.90
CA VAL A 53 -9.88 2.58 -4.60
C VAL A 53 -8.81 3.65 -4.47
N SER A 54 -8.42 4.23 -5.62
CA SER A 54 -7.67 5.48 -5.69
C SER A 54 -8.65 6.63 -5.94
N LEU A 55 -8.83 7.50 -4.96
CA LEU A 55 -9.57 8.75 -5.15
C LEU A 55 -8.66 9.77 -5.86
N GLN A 56 -9.17 10.33 -6.95
CA GLN A 56 -8.42 11.16 -7.87
C GLN A 56 -9.15 12.47 -8.16
N ARG A 57 -8.37 13.54 -8.39
CA ARG A 57 -8.89 14.78 -8.93
C ARG A 57 -9.25 14.63 -10.41
N ALA A 58 -9.93 15.59 -11.00
CA ALA A 58 -10.29 15.59 -12.42
C ALA A 58 -9.07 15.41 -13.36
N ASN A 59 -7.89 15.88 -12.96
CA ASN A 59 -6.65 15.74 -13.73
C ASN A 59 -5.96 14.36 -13.57
N GLY A 60 -6.58 13.41 -12.84
CA GLY A 60 -6.03 12.07 -12.58
C GLY A 60 -5.05 11.98 -11.42
N SER A 61 -4.75 13.09 -10.72
CA SER A 61 -3.85 13.03 -9.56
C SER A 61 -4.54 12.35 -8.38
N HIS A 62 -3.90 11.30 -7.86
CA HIS A 62 -4.28 10.61 -6.63
C HIS A 62 -4.14 11.56 -5.43
N PHE A 63 -5.08 11.48 -4.48
CA PHE A 63 -4.98 12.27 -3.25
C PHE A 63 -5.37 11.50 -1.98
N CYS A 64 -6.16 10.42 -2.11
CA CYS A 64 -6.58 9.56 -1.01
C CYS A 64 -6.90 8.16 -1.51
N GLY A 65 -6.88 7.19 -0.60
CA GLY A 65 -7.42 5.85 -0.80
C GLY A 65 -8.89 5.74 -0.44
N GLY A 66 -9.44 4.56 -0.64
CA GLY A 66 -10.79 4.16 -0.23
C GLY A 66 -10.99 2.67 -0.43
N SER A 67 -12.13 2.18 0.04
CA SER A 67 -12.54 0.77 -0.11
C SER A 67 -13.94 0.69 -0.70
N LEU A 68 -14.11 -0.06 -1.78
CA LEU A 68 -15.42 -0.38 -2.35
C LEU A 68 -16.14 -1.34 -1.39
N ILE A 69 -17.27 -0.91 -0.82
CA ILE A 69 -18.06 -1.69 0.15
C ILE A 69 -19.42 -2.14 -0.40
N ARG A 70 -19.86 -1.55 -1.50
CA ARG A 70 -20.98 -1.95 -2.36
C ARG A 70 -20.59 -1.61 -3.80
N GLU A 71 -21.30 -2.15 -4.77
CA GLU A 71 -21.01 -1.93 -6.20
C GLU A 71 -20.92 -0.46 -6.63
N ASP A 72 -21.56 0.46 -5.88
CA ASP A 72 -21.56 1.89 -6.13
C ASP A 72 -21.19 2.74 -4.90
N TRP A 73 -20.67 2.14 -3.80
CA TRP A 73 -20.29 2.86 -2.59
C TRP A 73 -18.86 2.57 -2.14
N VAL A 74 -18.16 3.64 -1.85
CA VAL A 74 -16.78 3.65 -1.32
C VAL A 74 -16.77 4.27 0.06
N VAL A 75 -16.11 3.62 1.02
CA VAL A 75 -15.75 4.22 2.31
C VAL A 75 -14.35 4.83 2.22
N THR A 76 -14.18 6.02 2.80
CA THR A 76 -12.92 6.77 2.87
C THR A 76 -12.88 7.65 4.12
N ALA A 77 -11.82 8.42 4.32
CA ALA A 77 -11.74 9.41 5.39
C ALA A 77 -12.52 10.69 5.03
N ALA A 78 -13.17 11.30 6.03
CA ALA A 78 -13.91 12.55 5.84
C ALA A 78 -13.02 13.71 5.41
N HIS A 79 -11.80 13.81 5.98
CA HIS A 79 -10.86 14.88 5.63
C HIS A 79 -10.47 14.86 4.14
N CYS A 80 -10.53 13.69 3.47
CA CYS A 80 -10.23 13.55 2.05
C CYS A 80 -11.22 14.30 1.15
N VAL A 81 -12.49 14.32 1.55
CA VAL A 81 -13.60 14.77 0.67
C VAL A 81 -14.36 15.97 1.20
N THR A 82 -14.04 16.45 2.42
CA THR A 82 -14.65 17.65 3.00
C THR A 82 -14.40 18.86 2.11
N GLY A 83 -15.47 19.59 1.78
CA GLY A 83 -15.43 20.75 0.89
C GLY A 83 -15.31 20.43 -0.60
N SER A 84 -15.26 19.16 -0.97
CA SER A 84 -15.22 18.72 -2.37
C SER A 84 -16.64 18.61 -2.95
N ALA A 85 -16.82 19.10 -4.17
CA ALA A 85 -18.00 18.75 -4.96
C ALA A 85 -17.85 17.32 -5.53
N PRO A 86 -18.91 16.49 -5.60
CA PRO A 86 -18.83 15.16 -6.20
C PRO A 86 -18.21 15.18 -7.60
N SER A 87 -18.55 16.14 -8.45
CA SER A 87 -18.02 16.27 -9.81
C SER A 87 -16.49 16.47 -9.88
N GLY A 88 -15.85 16.89 -8.78
CA GLY A 88 -14.42 17.11 -8.68
C GLY A 88 -13.64 15.86 -8.26
N VAL A 89 -14.34 14.77 -7.91
CA VAL A 89 -13.75 13.51 -7.42
C VAL A 89 -14.01 12.39 -8.41
N ARG A 90 -13.00 11.59 -8.69
CA ARG A 90 -13.09 10.37 -9.48
C ARG A 90 -12.52 9.22 -8.66
N ALA A 91 -13.04 8.03 -8.89
CA ALA A 91 -12.58 6.79 -8.26
C ALA A 91 -12.00 5.84 -9.31
N ARG A 92 -10.78 5.39 -9.14
CA ARG A 92 -10.22 4.24 -9.85
C ARG A 92 -10.29 3.04 -8.95
N VAL A 93 -11.06 2.04 -9.36
CA VAL A 93 -11.41 0.86 -8.56
C VAL A 93 -10.74 -0.38 -9.11
N GLY A 94 -10.11 -1.18 -8.25
CA GLY A 94 -9.61 -2.52 -8.56
C GLY A 94 -8.37 -2.54 -9.46
N SER A 95 -7.45 -1.59 -9.31
CA SER A 95 -6.17 -1.60 -10.00
C SER A 95 -5.00 -1.60 -9.01
N VAL A 96 -3.90 -2.24 -9.39
CA VAL A 96 -2.60 -2.09 -8.71
C VAL A 96 -1.84 -0.86 -9.23
N ASP A 97 -2.17 -0.38 -10.41
CA ASP A 97 -1.62 0.84 -11.00
C ASP A 97 -2.65 1.97 -10.88
N ARG A 98 -2.34 3.02 -10.08
CA ARG A 98 -3.25 4.16 -9.89
C ARG A 98 -3.48 5.00 -11.14
N THR A 99 -2.65 4.84 -12.19
CA THR A 99 -2.73 5.62 -13.43
C THR A 99 -3.50 4.91 -14.53
N SER A 100 -3.57 3.58 -14.47
CA SER A 100 -4.17 2.73 -15.50
C SER A 100 -4.91 1.52 -14.91
N GLY A 101 -5.58 0.76 -15.75
CA GLY A 101 -6.33 -0.45 -15.35
C GLY A 101 -7.53 -0.16 -14.46
N GLY A 102 -8.15 -1.22 -13.95
CA GLY A 102 -9.38 -1.15 -13.16
C GLY A 102 -10.51 -0.38 -13.85
N THR A 103 -11.48 0.09 -13.07
CA THR A 103 -12.58 0.95 -13.56
C THR A 103 -12.39 2.37 -13.05
N LEU A 104 -12.31 3.34 -13.95
CA LEU A 104 -12.30 4.77 -13.62
C LEU A 104 -13.71 5.34 -13.78
N VAL A 105 -14.30 5.80 -12.67
CA VAL A 105 -15.69 6.29 -12.63
C VAL A 105 -15.75 7.63 -11.88
N GLY A 106 -16.69 8.49 -12.23
CA GLY A 106 -17.01 9.71 -11.50
C GLY A 106 -17.75 9.42 -10.21
N THR A 107 -18.01 10.44 -9.41
CA THR A 107 -18.80 10.33 -8.19
C THR A 107 -20.07 11.19 -8.27
N SER A 108 -21.15 10.72 -7.64
CA SER A 108 -22.48 11.37 -7.66
C SER A 108 -22.87 11.99 -6.32
N GLN A 109 -22.34 11.47 -5.21
CA GLN A 109 -22.65 11.93 -3.86
C GLN A 109 -21.47 11.74 -2.91
N ILE A 110 -21.33 12.64 -1.95
CA ILE A 110 -20.42 12.55 -0.81
C ILE A 110 -21.25 12.69 0.45
N VAL A 111 -21.11 11.75 1.38
CA VAL A 111 -21.78 11.76 2.68
C VAL A 111 -20.72 11.75 3.76
N ILE A 112 -20.57 12.86 4.47
CA ILE A 112 -19.62 13.00 5.58
C ILE A 112 -20.32 12.63 6.86
N HIS A 113 -19.66 11.89 7.77
CA HIS A 113 -20.24 11.57 9.07
C HIS A 113 -20.61 12.86 9.84
N PRO A 114 -21.84 13.00 10.36
CA PRO A 114 -22.31 14.26 10.95
C PRO A 114 -21.50 14.71 12.16
N SER A 115 -20.81 13.82 12.84
CA SER A 115 -19.93 14.16 13.98
C SER A 115 -18.50 14.55 13.56
N TYR A 116 -18.13 14.47 12.26
CA TYR A 116 -16.82 14.88 11.81
C TYR A 116 -16.60 16.38 12.07
N GLY A 117 -15.43 16.74 12.59
CA GLY A 117 -15.10 18.12 12.99
C GLY A 117 -15.80 18.62 14.27
N GLN A 118 -16.75 17.85 14.81
CA GLN A 118 -17.46 18.18 16.06
C GLN A 118 -17.01 17.30 17.24
N ARG A 119 -16.65 16.06 16.96
CA ARG A 119 -16.18 15.06 17.92
C ARG A 119 -14.97 14.33 17.36
N LEU A 120 -14.04 13.99 18.23
CA LEU A 120 -12.89 13.15 17.89
C LEU A 120 -13.36 11.74 17.50
N GLY A 121 -12.73 11.16 16.48
CA GLY A 121 -12.93 9.76 16.12
C GLY A 121 -14.01 9.49 15.07
N TYR A 122 -14.43 10.50 14.33
CA TYR A 122 -15.44 10.35 13.26
C TYR A 122 -14.93 10.80 11.89
N ASP A 123 -13.65 10.59 11.61
CA ASP A 123 -13.04 10.90 10.32
C ASP A 123 -13.38 9.81 9.29
N ILE A 124 -14.63 9.74 8.90
CA ILE A 124 -15.18 8.78 7.94
C ILE A 124 -16.18 9.46 7.02
N ALA A 125 -16.18 9.07 5.75
CA ALA A 125 -17.13 9.51 4.74
C ALA A 125 -17.45 8.36 3.77
N LEU A 126 -18.59 8.48 3.10
CA LEU A 126 -19.03 7.64 2.01
C LEU A 126 -19.03 8.45 0.72
N VAL A 127 -18.59 7.81 -0.36
CA VAL A 127 -18.60 8.37 -1.70
C VAL A 127 -19.41 7.44 -2.59
N ARG A 128 -20.51 7.95 -3.14
CA ARG A 128 -21.30 7.20 -4.12
C ARG A 128 -20.72 7.42 -5.50
N LEU A 129 -20.48 6.32 -6.20
CA LEU A 129 -20.04 6.33 -7.60
C LEU A 129 -21.19 6.79 -8.52
N ALA A 130 -20.87 7.35 -9.67
CA ALA A 130 -21.86 7.79 -10.66
C ALA A 130 -22.56 6.60 -11.36
N SER A 131 -21.94 5.43 -11.31
CA SER A 131 -22.51 4.15 -11.77
C SER A 131 -21.88 3.00 -10.99
N PRO A 132 -22.59 1.87 -10.83
CA PRO A 132 -22.02 0.64 -10.28
C PRO A 132 -20.82 0.18 -11.09
N VAL A 133 -19.87 -0.50 -10.40
CA VAL A 133 -18.69 -1.11 -11.01
C VAL A 133 -18.72 -2.62 -10.85
N GLY A 134 -18.02 -3.34 -11.74
CA GLY A 134 -18.01 -4.79 -11.72
C GLY A 134 -16.97 -5.42 -10.78
N GLN A 135 -16.24 -4.62 -10.02
CA GLN A 135 -15.29 -5.09 -9.02
C GLN A 135 -16.02 -5.59 -7.78
N GLU A 136 -15.49 -6.65 -7.18
CA GLU A 136 -16.04 -7.23 -5.95
C GLU A 136 -15.81 -6.32 -4.75
N PRO A 137 -16.88 -5.91 -4.02
CA PRO A 137 -16.76 -5.14 -2.79
C PRO A 137 -16.15 -5.96 -1.66
N ILE A 138 -15.46 -5.29 -0.73
CA ILE A 138 -14.97 -5.92 0.49
C ILE A 138 -16.05 -5.91 1.58
N PRO A 139 -16.29 -7.03 2.27
CA PRO A 139 -17.16 -7.04 3.44
C PRO A 139 -16.54 -6.26 4.60
N ILE A 140 -17.37 -5.55 5.35
CA ILE A 140 -16.96 -4.96 6.63
C ILE A 140 -16.95 -6.07 7.68
N ALA A 141 -15.87 -6.19 8.43
CA ALA A 141 -15.76 -7.15 9.52
C ALA A 141 -16.79 -6.87 10.62
N THR A 142 -17.29 -7.92 11.24
CA THR A 142 -18.23 -7.79 12.38
C THR A 142 -17.55 -7.31 13.67
N SER A 143 -16.23 -7.36 13.72
CA SER A 143 -15.38 -6.92 14.83
C SER A 143 -13.99 -6.61 14.30
N ASP A 144 -13.30 -5.65 14.90
CA ASP A 144 -11.90 -5.34 14.58
C ASP A 144 -10.89 -6.39 15.12
N GLY A 145 -11.32 -7.26 16.04
CA GLY A 145 -10.52 -8.30 16.70
C GLY A 145 -9.69 -7.80 17.89
N GLY A 146 -9.57 -6.50 18.08
CA GLY A 146 -8.84 -5.90 19.20
C GLY A 146 -7.31 -5.93 19.09
N PRO A 147 -6.62 -5.46 20.13
CA PRO A 147 -5.15 -5.42 20.17
C PRO A 147 -4.50 -6.79 19.95
N GLY A 148 -3.47 -6.84 19.11
CA GLY A 148 -2.77 -8.05 18.70
C GLY A 148 -3.26 -8.64 17.37
N THR A 149 -4.42 -8.21 16.86
CA THR A 149 -4.96 -8.69 15.58
C THR A 149 -4.03 -8.29 14.43
N PRO A 150 -3.51 -9.27 13.66
CA PRO A 150 -2.74 -8.99 12.45
C PRO A 150 -3.62 -8.30 11.40
N THR A 151 -3.05 -7.29 10.75
CA THR A 151 -3.73 -6.53 9.70
C THR A 151 -2.78 -6.18 8.56
N ARG A 152 -3.34 -5.87 7.39
CA ARG A 152 -2.63 -5.36 6.22
C ARG A 152 -3.15 -3.99 5.85
N LEU A 153 -2.25 -3.08 5.56
CA LEU A 153 -2.54 -1.75 5.03
C LEU A 153 -2.30 -1.76 3.52
N LEU A 154 -3.12 -1.03 2.77
CA LEU A 154 -2.92 -0.82 1.34
C LEU A 154 -2.98 0.67 1.02
N GLY A 155 -2.12 1.13 0.10
CA GLY A 155 -2.17 2.50 -0.37
C GLY A 155 -1.15 2.89 -1.41
N TRP A 156 -1.28 4.12 -1.89
CA TRP A 156 -0.35 4.80 -2.80
C TRP A 156 0.19 6.07 -2.15
N GLY A 157 0.29 6.09 -0.82
CA GLY A 157 0.85 7.22 -0.09
C GLY A 157 2.34 7.39 -0.32
N ASP A 158 2.84 8.56 0.04
CA ASP A 158 4.26 8.88 -0.08
C ASP A 158 5.09 7.87 0.73
N ALA A 159 6.13 7.37 0.13
CA ALA A 159 6.98 6.37 0.71
C ALA A 159 8.21 6.95 1.43
N CYS A 160 8.37 8.26 1.35
CA CYS A 160 9.37 8.97 2.13
C CYS A 160 8.73 9.57 3.39
N PRO A 161 9.31 9.32 4.59
CA PRO A 161 8.73 9.82 5.84
C PRO A 161 8.44 11.32 5.87
N ALA A 162 9.20 12.12 5.13
CA ALA A 162 9.03 13.56 5.03
C ALA A 162 8.06 14.01 3.90
N GLY A 163 7.43 13.07 3.17
CA GLY A 163 6.48 13.41 2.10
C GLY A 163 7.13 14.01 0.86
N GLN A 164 8.32 13.57 0.47
CA GLN A 164 9.11 14.20 -0.59
C GLN A 164 9.26 13.36 -1.87
N CYS A 165 8.87 12.09 -1.83
CA CYS A 165 9.04 11.16 -2.97
C CYS A 165 7.84 11.16 -3.90
N GLY A 166 6.70 11.65 -3.45
CA GLY A 166 5.43 11.56 -4.15
C GLY A 166 4.82 10.15 -4.14
N PRO A 167 3.56 10.02 -4.55
CA PRO A 167 2.85 8.76 -4.51
C PRO A 167 3.41 7.77 -5.56
N PRO A 168 3.71 6.51 -5.17
CA PRO A 168 4.13 5.46 -6.08
C PRO A 168 3.03 5.17 -7.11
N VAL A 169 3.39 4.67 -8.29
CA VAL A 169 2.41 4.23 -9.31
C VAL A 169 1.79 2.89 -8.91
N THR A 170 2.61 1.97 -8.41
CA THR A 170 2.20 0.63 -7.98
C THR A 170 1.62 0.69 -6.57
N LEU A 171 0.50 -0.02 -6.35
CA LEU A 171 -0.10 -0.20 -5.03
C LEU A 171 0.90 -0.83 -4.05
N GLN A 172 0.93 -0.31 -2.85
CA GLN A 172 1.79 -0.78 -1.77
C GLN A 172 1.00 -1.51 -0.71
N GLN A 173 1.64 -2.46 -0.03
CA GLN A 173 1.11 -3.15 1.13
C GLN A 173 2.10 -3.16 2.30
N LEU A 174 1.56 -3.19 3.52
CA LEU A 174 2.32 -3.30 4.77
C LEU A 174 1.59 -4.20 5.75
N ASP A 175 2.21 -5.27 6.17
CA ASP A 175 1.70 -6.12 7.23
C ASP A 175 2.05 -5.52 8.61
N THR A 176 1.05 -5.43 9.46
CA THR A 176 1.11 -4.80 10.78
C THR A 176 0.07 -5.44 11.71
N ARG A 177 -0.32 -4.76 12.77
CA ARG A 177 -1.33 -5.22 13.72
C ARG A 177 -2.03 -4.05 14.42
N ILE A 178 -3.18 -4.30 15.00
CA ILE A 178 -3.84 -3.42 15.96
C ILE A 178 -3.06 -3.46 17.28
N VAL A 179 -2.83 -2.30 17.88
CA VAL A 179 -2.19 -2.17 19.20
C VAL A 179 -3.13 -1.48 20.19
N PRO A 180 -2.88 -1.54 21.51
CA PRO A 180 -3.73 -0.85 22.49
C PRO A 180 -3.89 0.63 22.13
N ALA A 181 -5.11 1.16 22.30
CA ALA A 181 -5.43 2.57 22.04
C ALA A 181 -4.50 3.53 22.78
N THR A 182 -4.00 3.14 23.96
CA THR A 182 -3.03 3.90 24.75
C THR A 182 -1.69 4.14 24.04
N SER A 183 -1.39 3.42 22.98
CA SER A 183 -0.21 3.62 22.14
C SER A 183 -0.33 4.81 21.20
N CYS A 184 -1.55 5.31 20.95
CA CYS A 184 -1.84 6.45 20.09
C CYS A 184 -2.26 7.68 20.93
N TRP A 185 -1.65 8.82 20.63
CA TRP A 185 -2.05 10.09 21.26
C TRP A 185 -3.33 10.65 20.60
N GLY A 186 -4.25 11.14 21.43
CA GLY A 186 -5.48 11.79 20.92
C GLY A 186 -6.40 10.86 20.15
N ILE A 187 -6.49 9.59 20.55
CA ILE A 187 -7.40 8.60 19.95
C ILE A 187 -8.73 8.54 20.69
N ASN A 188 -9.80 8.30 19.96
CA ASN A 188 -11.10 7.88 20.51
C ASN A 188 -11.24 6.35 20.36
N ALA A 189 -10.94 5.61 21.42
CA ALA A 189 -10.95 4.14 21.41
C ALA A 189 -12.30 3.50 21.07
N ALA A 190 -13.41 4.26 21.12
CA ALA A 190 -14.73 3.75 20.76
C ALA A 190 -14.99 3.70 19.24
N THR A 191 -14.27 4.54 18.47
CA THR A 191 -14.51 4.71 17.03
C THR A 191 -13.24 4.73 16.20
N GLU A 192 -12.09 4.49 16.82
CA GLU A 192 -10.78 4.50 16.14
C GLU A 192 -9.92 3.31 16.57
N LEU A 193 -9.03 2.90 15.69
CA LEU A 193 -8.03 1.86 15.91
C LEU A 193 -6.64 2.49 15.96
N CYS A 194 -5.81 2.04 16.91
CA CYS A 194 -4.38 2.33 16.92
C CYS A 194 -3.65 1.19 16.21
N THR A 195 -2.86 1.52 15.19
CA THR A 195 -2.17 0.56 14.33
C THR A 195 -0.66 0.68 14.54
N ASP A 196 -0.01 -0.45 14.74
CA ASP A 196 1.43 -0.55 15.04
C ASP A 196 2.30 0.11 13.97
N ASN A 197 3.50 0.48 14.40
CA ASN A 197 4.59 0.96 13.57
C ASN A 197 5.70 -0.12 13.56
N PRO A 198 5.66 -1.10 12.64
CA PRO A 198 6.63 -2.17 12.59
C PRO A 198 8.06 -1.64 12.47
N GLY A 199 8.96 -2.14 13.32
CA GLY A 199 10.36 -1.70 13.35
C GLY A 199 10.58 -0.24 13.78
N GLY A 200 9.52 0.50 14.14
CA GLY A 200 9.60 1.91 14.50
C GLY A 200 9.78 2.87 13.32
N ASN A 201 9.67 2.37 12.08
CA ASN A 201 9.94 3.14 10.85
C ASN A 201 9.06 2.73 9.66
N ALA A 202 7.92 2.08 9.91
CA ALA A 202 6.99 1.66 8.85
C ALA A 202 5.57 2.09 9.18
N GLY A 203 4.78 2.52 8.18
CA GLY A 203 3.41 2.98 8.39
C GLY A 203 2.85 3.82 7.26
N ALA A 204 1.59 4.22 7.40
CA ALA A 204 0.90 5.07 6.45
C ALA A 204 1.52 6.47 6.36
N CYS A 205 1.42 7.08 5.17
CA CYS A 205 1.92 8.43 4.90
C CYS A 205 0.92 9.24 4.06
N TYR A 206 1.33 10.42 3.61
CA TYR A 206 0.52 11.34 2.81
C TYR A 206 0.03 10.68 1.53
N GLY A 207 -1.29 10.61 1.35
CA GLY A 207 -1.94 9.92 0.24
C GLY A 207 -2.54 8.55 0.60
N ASP A 208 -2.13 7.91 1.71
CA ASP A 208 -2.77 6.68 2.21
C ASP A 208 -4.11 6.94 2.91
N SER A 209 -4.39 8.19 3.28
CA SER A 209 -5.63 8.62 3.92
C SER A 209 -6.87 7.99 3.27
N GLY A 210 -7.79 7.46 4.08
CA GLY A 210 -8.99 6.77 3.63
C GLY A 210 -8.78 5.36 3.08
N GLY A 211 -7.53 4.96 2.85
CA GLY A 211 -7.17 3.61 2.41
C GLY A 211 -7.45 2.54 3.47
N PRO A 212 -7.58 1.27 3.06
CA PRO A 212 -8.04 0.20 3.94
C PRO A 212 -6.98 -0.28 4.95
N GLN A 213 -7.47 -0.63 6.14
CA GLN A 213 -6.85 -1.58 7.04
C GLN A 213 -7.66 -2.87 6.98
N LEU A 214 -7.00 -3.98 6.64
CA LEU A 214 -7.60 -5.26 6.34
C LEU A 214 -7.26 -6.29 7.41
N ARG A 215 -8.22 -7.18 7.69
CA ARG A 215 -8.00 -8.41 8.45
C ARG A 215 -8.18 -9.61 7.52
N SER A 216 -7.26 -10.59 7.61
CA SER A 216 -7.41 -11.84 6.87
C SER A 216 -8.41 -12.77 7.54
N THR A 217 -9.22 -13.45 6.72
CA THR A 217 -10.10 -14.56 7.14
C THR A 217 -9.50 -15.93 6.81
N GLY A 218 -8.23 -15.93 6.33
CA GLY A 218 -7.53 -17.11 5.82
C GLY A 218 -7.47 -17.12 4.31
N SER A 219 -8.61 -17.21 3.62
CA SER A 219 -8.69 -17.13 2.15
C SER A 219 -8.94 -15.73 1.61
N ASP A 220 -9.62 -14.90 2.40
CA ASP A 220 -10.16 -13.60 1.97
C ASP A 220 -9.80 -12.48 2.94
N TRP A 221 -10.31 -11.29 2.67
CA TRP A 221 -10.09 -10.09 3.47
C TRP A 221 -11.40 -9.48 3.93
N GLU A 222 -11.36 -8.87 5.11
CA GLU A 222 -12.43 -8.04 5.65
C GLU A 222 -11.87 -6.65 6.00
N LEU A 223 -12.69 -5.62 5.81
CA LEU A 223 -12.35 -4.25 6.16
C LEU A 223 -12.57 -4.00 7.65
N VAL A 224 -11.53 -3.54 8.34
CA VAL A 224 -11.63 -3.15 9.76
C VAL A 224 -11.43 -1.65 9.97
N GLY A 225 -10.64 -0.98 9.14
CA GLY A 225 -10.33 0.43 9.33
C GLY A 225 -10.09 1.21 8.05
N ALA A 226 -10.15 2.54 8.18
CA ALA A 226 -9.81 3.51 7.15
C ALA A 226 -8.75 4.49 7.69
N THR A 227 -7.65 4.68 6.96
CA THR A 227 -6.52 5.52 7.39
C THR A 227 -6.95 6.94 7.69
N SER A 228 -6.61 7.47 8.87
CA SER A 228 -6.99 8.83 9.29
C SER A 228 -5.78 9.74 9.51
N ARG A 229 -4.93 9.45 10.49
CA ARG A 229 -3.84 10.36 10.88
C ARG A 229 -2.71 9.67 11.64
N SER A 230 -1.61 10.42 11.89
CA SER A 230 -0.53 10.02 12.78
C SER A 230 -1.01 9.81 14.22
N GLY A 231 -0.57 8.75 14.88
CA GLY A 231 -0.89 8.44 16.27
C GLY A 231 0.07 9.05 17.30
N ASN A 232 1.14 9.69 16.86
CA ASN A 232 2.10 10.40 17.71
C ASN A 232 2.13 11.92 17.47
N ASN A 233 1.16 12.44 16.68
CA ASN A 233 1.06 13.84 16.29
C ASN A 233 2.31 14.39 15.56
N SER A 234 3.13 13.50 14.97
CA SER A 234 4.29 13.89 14.18
C SER A 234 3.87 14.19 12.73
N PRO A 235 4.41 15.25 12.10
CA PRO A 235 4.25 15.47 10.66
C PRO A 235 5.15 14.53 9.83
N VAL A 236 6.09 13.85 10.45
CA VAL A 236 6.98 12.88 9.81
C VAL A 236 6.33 11.51 9.90
N CYS A 237 6.01 10.93 8.75
CA CYS A 237 5.36 9.62 8.67
C CYS A 237 6.21 8.51 9.27
N ALA A 238 5.55 7.43 9.72
CA ALA A 238 6.20 6.22 10.20
C ALA A 238 7.20 6.41 11.36
N THR A 239 7.06 7.50 12.14
CA THR A 239 7.83 7.73 13.38
C THR A 239 7.08 7.28 14.63
N GLY A 240 5.91 6.69 14.46
CA GLY A 240 5.05 6.17 15.51
C GLY A 240 3.82 5.49 14.93
N PRO A 241 2.91 4.96 15.77
CA PRO A 241 1.70 4.30 15.32
C PRO A 241 0.79 5.25 14.52
N SER A 242 -0.13 4.67 13.77
CA SER A 242 -1.13 5.41 12.99
C SER A 242 -2.52 5.19 13.54
N ILE A 243 -3.42 6.17 13.38
CA ILE A 243 -4.83 6.09 13.78
C ILE A 243 -5.68 5.83 12.54
N TYR A 244 -6.57 4.87 12.64
CA TYR A 244 -7.55 4.47 11.63
C TYR A 244 -8.96 4.67 12.18
N GLY A 245 -9.90 5.21 11.38
CA GLY A 245 -11.32 5.14 11.70
C GLY A 245 -11.75 3.67 11.79
N ASN A 246 -12.36 3.25 12.90
CA ASN A 246 -12.86 1.89 13.11
C ASN A 246 -14.15 1.69 12.30
N VAL A 247 -14.02 1.15 11.08
CA VAL A 247 -15.16 0.93 10.17
C VAL A 247 -16.16 -0.03 10.78
N THR A 248 -15.70 -1.00 11.58
CA THR A 248 -16.61 -1.98 12.25
C THR A 248 -17.48 -1.31 13.31
N ALA A 249 -16.93 -0.39 14.08
CA ALA A 249 -17.68 0.38 15.08
C ALA A 249 -18.66 1.39 14.45
N LEU A 250 -18.40 1.80 13.20
CA LEU A 250 -19.21 2.76 12.45
C LEU A 250 -20.12 2.09 11.41
N ALA A 251 -20.16 0.74 11.37
CA ALA A 251 -20.93 -0.05 10.40
C ALA A 251 -22.43 0.33 10.41
N GLY A 252 -23.03 0.55 11.58
CA GLY A 252 -24.45 0.96 11.66
C GLY A 252 -24.75 2.29 10.97
N TRP A 253 -23.82 3.26 11.01
CA TRP A 253 -23.96 4.50 10.25
C TRP A 253 -23.78 4.25 8.75
N ILE A 254 -22.81 3.45 8.36
CA ILE A 254 -22.56 3.08 6.97
C ILE A 254 -23.80 2.41 6.38
N ASP A 255 -24.32 1.35 7.03
CA ASP A 255 -25.47 0.57 6.56
C ASP A 255 -26.74 1.42 6.40
N GLY A 256 -26.89 2.44 7.24
CA GLY A 256 -28.01 3.39 7.13
C GLY A 256 -27.98 4.27 5.85
N HIS A 257 -26.89 4.24 5.07
CA HIS A 257 -26.73 5.05 3.86
C HIS A 257 -26.55 4.22 2.57
N VAL A 258 -26.03 2.99 2.69
CA VAL A 258 -25.65 2.17 1.52
C VAL A 258 -26.62 1.00 1.26
N GLY A 259 -27.71 0.90 2.06
CA GLY A 259 -28.70 -0.17 2.03
C GLY A 259 -29.50 -0.28 0.78
#